data_0915195989e68ff3418bf14b0918b86f
#
_entry.id   0915195989e68ff3418bf14b0918b86f
#
_cell.length_a   1.000
_cell.length_b   1.000
_cell.length_c   1.000
_cell.angle_alpha   90.00
_cell.angle_beta   90.00
_cell.angle_gamma   90.00
#
_symmetry.space_group_name_H-M   'P 1'
#
loop_
_entity.id
_entity.type
_entity.pdbx_description
1 polymer ?
#
loop_
_entity_poly.entity_id
_entity_poly.type
_entity_poly.pdbx_seq_one_letter_code
_entity_poly.pdbx_strand_id
1 'polypeptide(L)'
;MNPSSDGSVIRIKVPTLTSERRQEIVKHAKKIAEEHKISTRNIRQDLNNKVKKQEKESEITEDSLKRILDDIQKSTDIYIKKIDSILESKIQEIMEA
;
A
#
# COMPACT_ATOMS: atom_id res chain seq x y z
N MET A 1 -19.92 -12.85 -29.10
CA MET A 1 -19.37 -13.34 -29.37
C MET A 1 -19.00 -13.79 -29.52
N ASN A 2 -19.07 -13.15 -29.43
CA ASN A 2 -18.35 -13.67 -29.71
C ASN A 2 -17.97 -13.68 -29.91
N PRO A 3 -17.99 -13.20 -29.99
CA PRO A 3 -17.38 -13.56 -30.26
C PRO A 3 -17.03 -13.96 -30.42
N SER A 4 -17.09 -13.82 -30.61
CA SER A 4 -16.62 -14.46 -30.94
C SER A 4 -16.79 -14.83 -31.14
N SER A 5 -17.16 -14.74 -31.48
CA SER A 5 -17.10 -15.29 -31.83
C SER A 5 -16.94 -15.82 -32.07
N ASP A 6 -17.19 -16.09 -32.38
CA ASP A 6 -16.72 -16.49 -32.75
C ASP A 6 -16.30 -16.78 -32.85
N GLY A 7 -17.64 -17.35 -32.82
CA GLY A 7 -16.72 -17.94 -33.06
C GLY A 7 -15.88 -17.24 -33.51
N SER A 8 -16.30 -17.17 -34.23
CA SER A 8 -15.19 -16.50 -34.53
C SER A 8 -14.75 -15.69 -33.38
N VAL A 9 -13.70 -15.93 -33.05
CA VAL A 9 -13.06 -15.22 -32.02
C VAL A 9 -12.71 -13.86 -32.58
N ILE A 10 -13.45 -12.90 -32.20
CA ILE A 10 -12.99 -11.58 -32.40
C ILE A 10 -11.87 -11.37 -31.43
N ARG A 11 -10.69 -11.44 -31.91
CA ARG A 11 -9.59 -11.01 -31.13
C ARG A 11 -9.52 -9.51 -31.15
N ILE A 12 -9.97 -8.93 -30.09
CA ILE A 12 -9.64 -7.57 -29.84
C ILE A 12 -8.17 -7.57 -29.50
N LYS A 13 -7.37 -7.07 -30.39
CA LYS A 13 -5.98 -6.85 -30.06
C LYS A 13 -5.91 -5.72 -29.07
N VAL A 14 -5.62 -6.09 -27.85
CA VAL A 14 -5.24 -5.07 -26.87
C VAL A 14 -3.87 -4.58 -27.31
N PRO A 15 -3.73 -3.29 -27.65
CA PRO A 15 -2.43 -2.76 -28.02
C PRO A 15 -1.44 -2.98 -26.91
N THR A 16 -0.23 -3.37 -27.28
CA THR A 16 0.85 -3.47 -26.32
C THR A 16 1.11 -2.08 -25.75
N LEU A 17 1.22 -2.00 -24.43
CA LEU A 17 1.53 -0.73 -23.79
C LEU A 17 2.88 -0.22 -24.28
N THR A 18 2.95 1.06 -24.56
CA THR A 18 4.22 1.69 -24.93
C THR A 18 5.10 1.80 -23.69
N SER A 19 6.40 1.94 -23.90
CA SER A 19 7.35 2.14 -22.81
C SER A 19 6.99 3.39 -22.01
N GLU A 20 6.62 4.46 -22.67
CA GLU A 20 6.21 5.70 -22.02
C GLU A 20 4.97 5.50 -21.15
N ARG A 21 3.99 4.76 -21.68
CA ARG A 21 2.75 4.53 -20.94
C ARG A 21 3.01 3.65 -19.70
N ARG A 22 3.88 2.66 -19.82
CA ARG A 22 4.27 1.82 -18.68
C ARG A 22 4.93 2.65 -17.58
N GLN A 23 5.82 3.55 -17.98
CA GLN A 23 6.50 4.44 -17.04
C GLN A 23 5.52 5.37 -16.32
N GLU A 24 4.51 5.89 -17.03
CA GLU A 24 3.47 6.71 -16.43
C GLU A 24 2.67 5.93 -15.40
N ILE A 25 2.29 4.70 -15.73
CA ILE A 25 1.53 3.84 -14.83
C ILE A 25 2.35 3.52 -13.58
N VAL A 26 3.63 3.19 -13.75
CA VAL A 26 4.53 2.91 -12.63
C VAL A 26 4.66 4.14 -11.72
N LYS A 27 4.81 5.31 -12.32
CA LYS A 27 4.90 6.56 -11.56
C LYS A 27 3.64 6.80 -10.73
N HIS A 28 2.48 6.55 -11.34
CA HIS A 28 1.20 6.67 -10.66
C HIS A 28 1.06 5.67 -9.50
N ALA A 29 1.48 4.43 -9.74
CA ALA A 29 1.47 3.39 -8.72
C ALA A 29 2.36 3.76 -7.53
N LYS A 30 3.54 4.30 -7.79
CA LYS A 30 4.47 4.76 -6.75
C LYS A 30 3.86 5.88 -5.92
N LYS A 31 3.16 6.80 -6.59
CA LYS A 31 2.48 7.90 -5.91
C LYS A 31 1.40 7.39 -4.97
N ILE A 32 0.57 6.48 -5.46
CA ILE A 32 -0.50 5.89 -4.65
C ILE A 32 0.09 5.17 -3.43
N ALA A 33 1.15 4.37 -3.65
CA ALA A 33 1.81 3.66 -2.57
C ALA A 33 2.36 4.62 -1.51
N GLU A 34 2.98 5.71 -1.95
CA GLU A 34 3.52 6.71 -1.04
C GLU A 34 2.41 7.38 -0.22
N GLU A 35 1.28 7.70 -0.84
CA GLU A 35 0.12 8.26 -0.15
C GLU A 35 -0.39 7.32 0.95
N HIS A 36 -0.45 6.02 0.65
CA HIS A 36 -0.88 5.02 1.64
C HIS A 36 0.14 4.87 2.77
N LYS A 37 1.44 4.94 2.47
CA LYS A 37 2.46 4.90 3.52
C LYS A 37 2.36 6.11 4.44
N ILE A 38 2.12 7.29 3.88
CA ILE A 38 1.92 8.51 4.66
C ILE A 38 0.71 8.36 5.56
N SER A 39 -0.41 7.87 5.04
CA SER A 39 -1.63 7.64 5.83
C SER A 39 -1.37 6.66 6.98
N THR A 40 -0.62 5.60 6.71
CA THR A 40 -0.26 4.60 7.72
C THR A 40 0.57 5.24 8.84
N ARG A 41 1.54 6.08 8.48
CA ARG A 41 2.36 6.79 9.46
C ARG A 41 1.55 7.82 10.27
N ASN A 42 0.59 8.46 9.63
CA ASN A 42 -0.30 9.41 10.32
C ASN A 42 -1.17 8.69 11.36
N ILE A 43 -1.69 7.51 11.01
CA ILE A 43 -2.45 6.69 11.96
C ILE A 43 -1.56 6.29 13.13
N ARG A 44 -0.32 5.87 12.86
CA ARG A 44 0.65 5.55 13.93
C ARG A 44 0.84 6.73 14.85
N GLN A 45 1.03 7.93 14.29
CA GLN A 45 1.25 9.14 15.09
C GLN A 45 0.04 9.44 15.97
N ASP A 46 -1.17 9.32 15.42
CA ASP A 46 -2.40 9.56 16.19
C ASP A 46 -2.54 8.57 17.32
N LEU A 47 -2.26 7.29 17.07
CA LEU A 47 -2.31 6.25 18.09
C LEU A 47 -1.25 6.47 19.17
N ASN A 48 -0.03 6.84 18.77
CA ASN A 48 1.02 7.15 19.72
C ASN A 48 0.62 8.29 20.65
N ASN A 49 0.05 9.35 20.08
CA ASN A 49 -0.41 10.49 20.88
C ASN A 49 -1.51 10.11 21.84
N LYS A 50 -2.43 9.25 21.39
CA LYS A 50 -3.56 8.81 22.21
C LYS A 50 -3.09 7.97 23.40
N VAL A 51 -2.20 7.01 23.20
CA VAL A 51 -1.71 6.18 24.30
C VAL A 51 -0.82 6.97 25.26
N LYS A 52 -0.04 7.93 24.75
CA LYS A 52 0.75 8.81 25.62
C LYS A 52 -0.14 9.64 26.52
N LYS A 53 -1.27 10.12 26.00
CA LYS A 53 -2.25 10.85 26.79
C LYS A 53 -2.85 9.96 27.87
N GLN A 54 -3.18 8.72 27.52
CA GLN A 54 -3.74 7.78 28.49
C GLN A 54 -2.77 7.52 29.64
N GLU A 55 -1.49 7.42 29.35
CA GLU A 55 -0.49 7.24 30.40
C GLU A 55 -0.40 8.48 31.30
N LYS A 56 -0.42 9.67 30.73
CA LYS A 56 -0.40 10.92 31.48
C LYS A 56 -1.61 11.05 32.41
N GLU A 57 -2.75 10.51 31.98
CA GLU A 57 -3.98 10.53 32.78
C GLU A 57 -4.07 9.32 33.71
N SER A 58 -3.00 8.56 33.83
CA SER A 58 -2.89 7.39 34.69
C SER A 58 -3.89 6.29 34.34
N GLU A 59 -4.36 6.26 33.10
CA GLU A 59 -5.25 5.19 32.63
C GLU A 59 -4.49 3.92 32.31
N ILE A 60 -3.20 4.03 31.98
CA ILE A 60 -2.31 2.91 31.75
C ILE A 60 -0.97 3.19 32.43
N THR A 61 -0.18 2.15 32.67
CA THR A 61 1.12 2.25 33.30
C THR A 61 2.19 2.62 32.27
N GLU A 62 3.36 3.09 32.75
CA GLU A 62 4.51 3.34 31.90
C GLU A 62 4.95 2.12 31.13
N ASP A 63 4.95 0.95 31.80
CA ASP A 63 5.32 -0.31 31.15
C ASP A 63 4.34 -0.68 30.04
N SER A 64 3.06 -0.50 30.27
CA SER A 64 2.03 -0.73 29.27
C SER A 64 2.20 0.22 28.09
N LEU A 65 2.51 1.50 28.37
CA LEU A 65 2.77 2.47 27.32
C LEU A 65 3.88 2.02 26.40
N LYS A 66 5.02 1.62 26.97
CA LYS A 66 6.17 1.15 26.19
C LYS A 66 5.82 -0.02 25.29
N ARG A 67 5.09 -0.99 25.85
CA ARG A 67 4.69 -2.18 25.09
C ARG A 67 3.73 -1.83 23.95
N ILE A 68 2.76 -0.97 24.22
CA ILE A 68 1.80 -0.55 23.20
C ILE A 68 2.48 0.24 22.08
N LEU A 69 3.37 1.17 22.42
CA LEU A 69 4.12 1.92 21.41
C LEU A 69 4.96 0.99 20.53
N ASP A 70 5.58 -0.03 21.13
CA ASP A 70 6.37 -1.01 20.38
C ASP A 70 5.48 -1.83 19.44
N ASP A 71 4.31 -2.25 19.91
CA ASP A 71 3.36 -3.01 19.10
C ASP A 71 2.84 -2.16 17.93
N ILE A 72 2.55 -0.89 18.17
CA ILE A 72 2.12 0.04 17.12
C ILE A 72 3.21 0.18 16.06
N GLN A 73 4.46 0.31 16.50
CA GLN A 73 5.58 0.45 15.57
C GLN A 73 5.78 -0.83 14.73
N LYS A 74 5.70 -2.00 15.36
CA LYS A 74 5.83 -3.28 14.66
C LYS A 74 4.73 -3.46 13.63
N SER A 75 3.50 -3.16 13.99
CA SER A 75 2.37 -3.24 13.05
C SER A 75 2.56 -2.29 11.89
N THR A 76 2.99 -1.06 12.17
CA THR A 76 3.25 -0.06 11.14
C THR A 76 4.31 -0.55 10.16
N ASP A 77 5.40 -1.11 10.67
CA ASP A 77 6.49 -1.63 9.84
C ASP A 77 6.01 -2.77 8.93
N ILE A 78 5.17 -3.65 9.46
CA ILE A 78 4.60 -4.76 8.70
C ILE A 78 3.74 -4.23 7.55
N TYR A 79 2.88 -3.26 7.80
CA TYR A 79 2.01 -2.72 6.76
C TYR A 79 2.78 -1.93 5.71
N ILE A 80 3.79 -1.17 6.12
CA ILE A 80 4.66 -0.46 5.17
C ILE A 80 5.39 -1.45 4.26
N LYS A 81 5.89 -2.55 4.81
CA LYS A 81 6.53 -3.60 4.02
C LYS A 81 5.56 -4.25 3.05
N LYS A 82 4.31 -4.47 3.46
CA LYS A 82 3.29 -5.02 2.58
C LYS A 82 2.98 -4.08 1.42
N ILE A 83 2.89 -2.78 1.68
CA ILE A 83 2.68 -1.78 0.64
C ILE A 83 3.82 -1.82 -0.37
N ASP A 84 5.06 -1.85 0.10
CA ASP A 84 6.24 -1.91 -0.77
C ASP A 84 6.28 -3.20 -1.58
N SER A 85 5.92 -4.32 -0.97
CA SER A 85 5.90 -5.61 -1.64
C SER A 85 4.83 -5.66 -2.74
N ILE A 86 3.65 -5.15 -2.47
CA ILE A 86 2.57 -5.07 -3.45
C ILE A 86 2.98 -4.15 -4.59
N LEU A 87 3.58 -3.01 -4.27
CA LEU A 87 4.05 -2.05 -5.26
C LEU A 87 5.08 -2.70 -6.20
N GLU A 88 6.07 -3.38 -5.64
CA GLU A 88 7.10 -4.04 -6.43
C GLU A 88 6.51 -5.09 -7.36
N SER A 89 5.60 -5.90 -6.84
CA SER A 89 4.89 -6.91 -7.62
C SER A 89 4.11 -6.28 -8.78
N LYS A 90 3.42 -5.18 -8.51
CA LYS A 90 2.64 -4.48 -9.54
C LYS A 90 3.54 -3.83 -10.59
N ILE A 91 4.67 -3.29 -10.18
CA ILE A 91 5.64 -2.72 -11.12
C ILE A 91 6.14 -3.81 -12.08
N GLN A 92 6.46 -4.98 -11.54
CA GLN A 92 6.88 -6.10 -12.38
C GLN A 92 5.80 -6.50 -13.38
N GLU A 93 4.55 -6.61 -12.94
CA GLU A 93 3.43 -6.93 -13.83
C GLU A 93 3.29 -5.89 -14.95
N ILE A 94 3.41 -4.62 -14.62
CA ILE A 94 3.29 -3.53 -15.60
C ILE A 94 4.43 -3.58 -16.61
N MET A 95 5.64 -3.82 -16.15
CA MET A 95 6.82 -3.79 -17.01
C MET A 95 6.95 -5.04 -17.87
N GLU A 96 6.37 -6.16 -17.43
CA GLU A 96 6.44 -7.43 -18.17
C GLU A 96 5.26 -7.64 -19.12
N ALA A 97 4.18 -6.90 -18.93
CA ALA A 97 2.95 -7.10 -19.71
C ALA A 97 3.07 -6.71 -21.20
#